data_96b9c003370ed4d84e38dfdb34b14a96
#
_entry.id   96b9c003370ed4d84e38dfdb34b14a96
#
_cell.length_a   1.000
_cell.length_b   1.000
_cell.length_c   1.000
_cell.angle_alpha   90.00
_cell.angle_beta   90.00
_cell.angle_gamma   90.00
#
_symmetry.space_group_name_H-M   'P 1'
#
loop_
_entity.id
_entity.type
_entity.pdbx_description
1 polymer ?
#
loop_
_entity_poly.entity_id
_entity_poly.type
_entity_poly.pdbx_seq_one_letter_code
_entity_poly.pdbx_strand_id
1 'polypeptide(L)'
;MFRLKLPTDPRWANIAEGNLEEILTDHAWCELKASSNAIMLINMLPEFTEITTELTSIAKEEMDHFEQVHEIIKARGWVLGRERKDSYVNDLFKFMKPGNRKHLIVERMLFAAMIEARSCER
;
A
#
# COMPACT_ATOMS: atom_id res chain seq x y z
N MET A 1 3.39 -18.03 3.00
CA MET A 1 2.55 -17.34 2.03
C MET A 1 1.14 -17.18 2.58
N PHE A 2 0.48 -16.10 2.32
CA PHE A 2 -0.68 -15.57 3.06
C PHE A 2 -1.99 -16.35 2.90
N ARG A 3 -2.04 -17.45 2.15
CA ARG A 3 -3.20 -18.34 1.94
C ARG A 3 -4.52 -17.57 1.69
N LEU A 4 -4.50 -16.59 0.78
CA LEU A 4 -5.72 -15.92 0.37
C LEU A 4 -6.70 -16.95 -0.22
N LYS A 5 -7.99 -16.83 0.15
CA LYS A 5 -9.03 -17.80 -0.28
C LYS A 5 -9.38 -17.67 -1.77
N LEU A 6 -9.12 -16.52 -2.36
CA LEU A 6 -9.36 -16.23 -3.77
C LEU A 6 -8.02 -15.92 -4.43
N PRO A 7 -7.47 -16.84 -5.23
CA PRO A 7 -6.23 -16.61 -5.97
C PRO A 7 -6.44 -15.49 -7.02
N THR A 8 -5.34 -14.86 -7.40
CA THR A 8 -5.37 -13.89 -8.50
C THR A 8 -5.70 -14.61 -9.81
N ASP A 9 -6.60 -14.03 -10.61
CA ASP A 9 -6.97 -14.57 -11.92
C ASP A 9 -5.73 -14.56 -12.84
N PRO A 10 -5.34 -15.70 -13.46
CA PRO A 10 -4.19 -15.77 -14.37
C PRO A 10 -4.23 -14.76 -15.53
N ARG A 11 -5.43 -14.31 -15.93
CA ARG A 11 -5.60 -13.28 -16.97
C ARG A 11 -5.05 -11.90 -16.56
N TRP A 12 -4.76 -11.73 -15.26
CA TRP A 12 -4.09 -10.52 -14.76
C TRP A 12 -2.79 -10.20 -15.50
N ALA A 13 -1.97 -11.23 -15.81
CA ALA A 13 -0.72 -11.03 -16.53
C ALA A 13 -0.92 -10.34 -17.90
N ASN A 14 -1.91 -10.79 -18.67
CA ASN A 14 -2.21 -10.19 -19.98
C ASN A 14 -2.72 -8.74 -19.85
N ILE A 15 -3.49 -8.45 -18.78
CA ILE A 15 -3.94 -7.08 -18.50
C ILE A 15 -2.76 -6.20 -18.13
N ALA A 16 -1.84 -6.72 -17.32
CA ALA A 16 -0.64 -6.00 -16.89
C ALA A 16 0.27 -5.65 -18.08
N GLU A 17 0.52 -6.61 -18.98
CA GLU A 17 1.34 -6.38 -20.17
C GLU A 17 0.78 -5.29 -21.08
N GLY A 18 -0.55 -5.22 -21.23
CA GLY A 18 -1.23 -4.20 -22.06
C GLY A 18 -1.34 -2.81 -21.42
N ASN A 19 -1.11 -2.68 -20.10
CA ASN A 19 -1.36 -1.44 -19.35
C ASN A 19 -0.23 -1.10 -18.38
N LEU A 20 1.02 -1.37 -18.77
CA LEU A 20 2.16 -1.31 -17.87
C LEU A 20 2.39 0.10 -17.28
N GLU A 21 2.18 1.17 -18.07
CA GLU A 21 2.32 2.55 -17.60
C GLU A 21 1.33 2.86 -16.47
N GLU A 22 0.06 2.47 -16.64
CA GLU A 22 -0.98 2.68 -15.63
C GLU A 22 -0.72 1.85 -14.37
N ILE A 23 -0.27 0.60 -14.53
CA ILE A 23 0.03 -0.29 -13.40
C ILE A 23 1.22 0.22 -12.60
N LEU A 24 2.30 0.67 -13.26
CA LEU A 24 3.44 1.25 -12.56
C LEU A 24 3.07 2.56 -11.86
N THR A 25 2.21 3.36 -12.48
CA THR A 25 1.66 4.57 -11.84
C THR A 25 0.88 4.23 -10.58
N ASP A 26 -0.04 3.27 -10.67
CA ASP A 26 -0.83 2.84 -9.51
C ASP A 26 0.06 2.24 -8.41
N HIS A 27 1.06 1.45 -8.81
CA HIS A 27 2.03 0.87 -7.88
C HIS A 27 2.81 1.95 -7.13
N ALA A 28 3.38 2.93 -7.84
CA ALA A 28 4.07 4.05 -7.21
C ALA A 28 3.16 4.79 -6.19
N TRP A 29 1.90 5.01 -6.52
CA TRP A 29 0.95 5.62 -5.59
C TRP A 29 0.62 4.73 -4.39
N CYS A 30 0.64 3.40 -4.54
CA CYS A 30 0.47 2.47 -3.42
C CYS A 30 1.64 2.58 -2.43
N GLU A 31 2.88 2.59 -2.91
CA GLU A 31 4.07 2.73 -2.08
C GLU A 31 4.08 4.07 -1.31
N LEU A 32 3.77 5.17 -2.02
CA LEU A 32 3.67 6.48 -1.39
C LEU A 32 2.59 6.54 -0.30
N LYS A 33 1.45 5.87 -0.51
CA LYS A 33 0.39 5.77 0.50
C LYS A 33 0.79 4.90 1.69
N ALA A 34 1.52 3.80 1.45
CA ALA A 34 2.02 2.93 2.52
C ALA A 34 2.98 3.69 3.44
N SER A 35 3.94 4.43 2.85
CA SER A 35 4.83 5.33 3.60
C SER A 35 4.04 6.37 4.40
N SER A 36 3.10 7.06 3.76
CA SER A 36 2.25 8.08 4.41
C SER A 36 1.42 7.50 5.56
N ASN A 37 0.91 6.28 5.42
CA ASN A 37 0.17 5.59 6.47
C ASN A 37 1.08 5.26 7.67
N ALA A 38 2.30 4.81 7.43
CA ALA A 38 3.27 4.58 8.51
C ALA A 38 3.57 5.87 9.28
N ILE A 39 3.81 6.98 8.58
CA ILE A 39 4.02 8.30 9.19
C ILE A 39 2.79 8.75 10.01
N MET A 40 1.59 8.54 9.48
CA MET A 40 0.37 8.86 10.21
C MET A 40 0.23 8.04 11.49
N LEU A 41 0.58 6.76 11.47
CA LEU A 41 0.56 5.90 12.65
C LEU A 41 1.58 6.36 13.71
N ILE A 42 2.77 6.83 13.31
CA ILE A 42 3.75 7.45 14.22
C ILE A 42 3.12 8.63 14.95
N ASN A 43 2.43 9.51 14.22
CA ASN A 43 1.74 10.67 14.82
C ASN A 43 0.64 10.26 15.82
N MET A 44 0.03 9.10 15.63
CA MET A 44 -1.00 8.56 16.51
C MET A 44 -0.44 7.84 17.75
N LEU A 45 0.82 7.39 17.70
CA LEU A 45 1.43 6.47 18.67
C LEU A 45 2.79 6.94 19.19
N PRO A 46 3.01 8.23 19.45
CA PRO A 46 4.34 8.73 19.80
C PRO A 46 4.89 8.15 21.12
N GLU A 47 4.01 7.65 21.99
CA GLU A 47 4.38 7.04 23.27
C GLU A 47 4.92 5.61 23.14
N PHE A 48 4.75 4.93 22.00
CA PHE A 48 5.22 3.57 21.77
C PHE A 48 6.52 3.58 20.95
N THR A 49 7.64 3.77 21.64
CA THR A 49 8.98 3.95 21.01
C THR A 49 9.35 2.81 20.06
N GLU A 50 9.11 1.56 20.46
CA GLU A 50 9.42 0.39 19.62
C GLU A 50 8.59 0.39 18.33
N ILE A 51 7.29 0.62 18.43
CA ILE A 51 6.39 0.72 17.28
C ILE A 51 6.79 1.90 16.38
N THR A 52 7.14 3.04 16.97
CA THR A 52 7.60 4.21 16.23
C THR A 52 8.88 3.91 15.44
N THR A 53 9.80 3.14 16.04
CA THR A 53 11.04 2.71 15.36
C THR A 53 10.74 1.83 14.16
N GLU A 54 9.89 0.81 14.32
CA GLU A 54 9.49 -0.08 13.23
C GLU A 54 8.74 0.67 12.12
N LEU A 55 7.78 1.50 12.48
CA LEU A 55 7.04 2.32 11.51
C LEU A 55 7.95 3.30 10.74
N THR A 56 8.99 3.82 11.38
CA THR A 56 9.99 4.66 10.71
C THR A 56 10.79 3.87 9.69
N SER A 57 11.13 2.61 9.99
CA SER A 57 11.80 1.72 9.04
C SER A 57 10.90 1.44 7.84
N ILE A 58 9.64 1.06 8.10
CA ILE A 58 8.63 0.82 7.05
C ILE A 58 8.45 2.06 6.17
N ALA A 59 8.28 3.24 6.76
CA ALA A 59 8.09 4.47 5.99
C ALA A 59 9.25 4.77 5.03
N LYS A 60 10.49 4.48 5.43
CA LYS A 60 11.67 4.62 4.57
C LYS A 60 11.69 3.58 3.46
N GLU A 61 11.44 2.32 3.79
CA GLU A 61 11.39 1.20 2.84
C GLU A 61 10.36 1.48 1.74
N GLU A 62 9.15 1.92 2.10
CA GLU A 62 8.09 2.24 1.13
C GLU A 62 8.43 3.46 0.26
N MET A 63 9.17 4.45 0.81
CA MET A 63 9.69 5.56 0.01
C MET A 63 10.79 5.11 -0.96
N ASP A 64 11.63 4.18 -0.55
CA ASP A 64 12.65 3.60 -1.43
C ASP A 64 11.99 2.79 -2.56
N HIS A 65 10.92 2.04 -2.27
CA HIS A 65 10.13 1.35 -3.29
C HIS A 65 9.47 2.33 -4.26
N PHE A 66 8.86 3.39 -3.75
CA PHE A 66 8.32 4.47 -4.59
C PHE A 66 9.39 5.03 -5.55
N GLU A 67 10.60 5.34 -5.04
CA GLU A 67 11.69 5.85 -5.85
C GLU A 67 12.08 4.86 -6.95
N GLN A 68 12.21 3.57 -6.63
CA GLN A 68 12.53 2.52 -7.60
C GLN A 68 11.48 2.45 -8.73
N VAL A 69 10.20 2.44 -8.39
CA VAL A 69 9.12 2.41 -9.39
C VAL A 69 9.11 3.69 -10.22
N HIS A 70 9.32 4.85 -9.60
CA HIS A 70 9.38 6.13 -10.28
C HIS A 70 10.56 6.20 -11.26
N GLU A 71 11.73 5.67 -10.90
CA GLU A 71 12.87 5.59 -11.81
C GLU A 71 12.57 4.67 -13.03
N ILE A 72 11.83 3.58 -12.84
CA ILE A 72 11.38 2.73 -13.95
C ILE A 72 10.45 3.50 -14.89
N ILE A 73 9.51 4.27 -14.36
CA ILE A 73 8.59 5.14 -15.13
C ILE A 73 9.40 6.13 -15.97
N LYS A 74 10.35 6.84 -15.35
CA LYS A 74 11.24 7.81 -16.01
C LYS A 74 12.09 7.17 -17.10
N ALA A 75 12.70 6.02 -16.82
CA ALA A 75 13.57 5.31 -17.78
C ALA A 75 12.82 4.88 -19.04
N ARG A 76 11.50 4.73 -18.98
CA ARG A 76 10.62 4.45 -20.12
C ARG A 76 10.13 5.72 -20.85
N GLY A 77 10.54 6.89 -20.41
CA GLY A 77 10.08 8.17 -20.95
C GLY A 77 8.65 8.55 -20.56
N TRP A 78 8.10 7.87 -19.56
CA TRP A 78 6.76 8.14 -19.03
C TRP A 78 6.82 9.16 -17.89
N VAL A 79 5.65 9.69 -17.54
CA VAL A 79 5.48 10.62 -16.42
C VAL A 79 4.58 9.96 -15.40
N LEU A 80 4.89 10.13 -14.12
CA LEU A 80 4.01 9.68 -13.04
C LEU A 80 2.61 10.29 -13.23
N GLY A 81 1.65 9.45 -13.54
CA GLY A 81 0.27 9.84 -13.73
C GLY A 81 -0.39 10.24 -12.40
N ARG A 82 -1.61 10.79 -12.49
CA ARG A 82 -2.39 11.12 -11.29
C ARG A 82 -2.85 9.87 -10.56
N GLU A 83 -2.95 9.98 -9.25
CA GLU A 83 -3.57 8.95 -8.41
C GLU A 83 -4.97 8.62 -8.89
N ARG A 84 -5.25 7.32 -9.04
CA ARG A 84 -6.60 6.81 -9.31
C ARG A 84 -7.25 6.35 -8.00
N LYS A 85 -8.55 6.56 -7.88
CA LYS A 85 -9.30 6.07 -6.72
C LYS A 85 -9.44 4.55 -6.82
N ASP A 86 -8.95 3.85 -5.81
CA ASP A 86 -9.15 2.41 -5.68
C ASP A 86 -10.45 2.13 -4.91
N SER A 87 -11.43 1.55 -5.61
CA SER A 87 -12.71 1.14 -5.01
C SER A 87 -12.52 0.03 -3.97
N TYR A 88 -11.56 -0.87 -4.17
CA TYR A 88 -11.27 -1.96 -3.25
C TYR A 88 -10.84 -1.44 -1.86
N VAL A 89 -9.94 -0.48 -1.83
CA VAL A 89 -9.50 0.15 -0.58
C VAL A 89 -10.68 0.83 0.14
N ASN A 90 -11.52 1.54 -0.61
CA ASN A 90 -12.72 2.18 -0.06
C ASN A 90 -13.74 1.16 0.48
N ASP A 91 -13.87 0.01 -0.18
CA ASP A 91 -14.76 -1.07 0.27
C ASP A 91 -14.22 -1.72 1.55
N LEU A 92 -12.91 -1.93 1.66
CA LEU A 92 -12.28 -2.42 2.88
C LEU A 92 -12.49 -1.47 4.07
N PHE A 93 -12.42 -0.15 3.86
CA PHE A 93 -12.67 0.83 4.91
C PHE A 93 -14.07 0.70 5.54
N LYS A 94 -15.07 0.24 4.81
CA LYS A 94 -16.43 0.01 5.33
C LYS A 94 -16.49 -1.08 6.41
N PHE A 95 -15.51 -1.98 6.44
CA PHE A 95 -15.44 -3.04 7.46
C PHE A 95 -14.72 -2.60 8.74
N MET A 96 -14.05 -1.44 8.72
CA MET A 96 -13.42 -0.90 9.92
C MET A 96 -14.49 -0.49 10.95
N LYS A 97 -14.37 -1.03 12.15
CA LYS A 97 -15.31 -0.74 13.22
C LYS A 97 -14.91 0.53 13.97
N PRO A 98 -15.86 1.43 14.26
CA PRO A 98 -15.60 2.53 15.17
C PRO A 98 -15.29 1.95 16.56
N GLY A 99 -14.32 2.53 17.25
CA GLY A 99 -13.90 2.05 18.54
C GLY A 99 -13.03 3.07 19.27
N ASN A 100 -12.50 2.67 20.42
CA ASN A 100 -11.52 3.46 21.13
C ASN A 100 -10.19 3.51 20.32
N ARG A 101 -9.26 4.37 20.74
CA ARG A 101 -7.96 4.58 20.08
C ARG A 101 -7.21 3.27 19.80
N LYS A 102 -7.20 2.32 20.75
CA LYS A 102 -6.50 1.03 20.59
C LYS A 102 -7.13 0.19 19.48
N HIS A 103 -8.46 0.09 19.44
CA HIS A 103 -9.16 -0.61 18.38
C HIS A 103 -8.87 0.00 17.00
N LEU A 104 -8.94 1.32 16.89
CA LEU A 104 -8.67 2.00 15.64
C LEU A 104 -7.26 1.71 15.10
N ILE A 105 -6.26 1.64 15.97
CA ILE A 105 -4.89 1.31 15.62
C ILE A 105 -4.80 -0.12 15.09
N VAL A 106 -5.34 -1.09 15.84
CA VAL A 106 -5.35 -2.51 15.44
C VAL A 106 -6.04 -2.69 14.08
N GLU A 107 -7.21 -2.07 13.91
CA GLU A 107 -7.95 -2.10 12.64
C GLU A 107 -7.11 -1.54 11.47
N ARG A 108 -6.40 -0.43 11.67
CA ARG A 108 -5.53 0.16 10.65
C ARG A 108 -4.33 -0.71 10.32
N MET A 109 -3.70 -1.34 11.31
CA MET A 109 -2.58 -2.25 11.11
C MET A 109 -3.04 -3.52 10.35
N LEU A 110 -4.18 -4.10 10.73
CA LEU A 110 -4.77 -5.24 10.02
C LEU A 110 -5.14 -4.87 8.59
N PHE A 111 -5.69 -3.68 8.38
CA PHE A 111 -6.02 -3.17 7.06
C PHE A 111 -4.78 -3.04 6.17
N ALA A 112 -3.71 -2.45 6.66
CA ALA A 112 -2.45 -2.37 5.94
C ALA A 112 -1.91 -3.77 5.60
N ALA A 113 -1.88 -4.70 6.57
CA ALA A 113 -1.44 -6.07 6.35
C ALA A 113 -2.28 -6.82 5.29
N MET A 114 -3.60 -6.56 5.21
CA MET A 114 -4.46 -7.16 4.18
C MET A 114 -4.15 -6.61 2.78
N ILE A 115 -3.86 -5.33 2.67
CA ILE A 115 -3.45 -4.72 1.40
C ILE A 115 -2.14 -5.33 0.92
N GLU A 116 -1.14 -5.41 1.80
CA GLU A 116 0.15 -6.03 1.50
C GLU A 116 0.01 -7.50 1.09
N ALA A 117 -0.77 -8.28 1.84
CA ALA A 117 -1.01 -9.67 1.51
C ALA A 117 -1.63 -9.85 0.10
N ARG A 118 -2.49 -8.93 -0.32
CA ARG A 118 -3.09 -8.95 -1.66
C ARG A 118 -2.09 -8.49 -2.72
N SER A 119 -1.28 -7.49 -2.43
CA SER A 119 -0.24 -6.98 -3.32
C SER A 119 0.79 -8.06 -3.65
N CYS A 120 1.26 -8.79 -2.64
CA CYS A 120 2.24 -9.87 -2.79
C CYS A 120 1.74 -11.09 -3.62
N GLU A 121 0.43 -11.23 -3.84
CA GLU A 121 -0.11 -12.31 -4.68
C GLU A 121 -0.32 -11.93 -6.16
N ARG A 122 -0.18 -10.68 -6.51
CA ARG A 122 -0.29 -10.17 -7.88
C ARG A 122 1.06 -10.03 -8.54
#